data_f340d02ca7802578c3bbb2d194010670
#
_entry.id   f340d02ca7802578c3bbb2d194010670
#
_cell.length_a   1.000
_cell.length_b   1.000
_cell.length_c   1.000
_cell.angle_alpha   90.00
_cell.angle_beta   90.00
_cell.angle_gamma   90.00
#
_symmetry.space_group_name_H-M   'P 1'
#
loop_
_entity.id
_entity.type
_entity.pdbx_description
1 polymer ?
#
loop_
_entity_poly.entity_id
_entity_poly.type
_entity_poly.pdbx_seq_one_letter_code
_entity_poly.pdbx_strand_id
1 'polypeptide(L)'
;MAMLWLAVLLTCGAPAALLPTSGVGCPSRCDPASCAPAPTNCPAGETALRCGCCPVCAAAEWERCGEGPEDPLCASGLRCVKNGGVARCQCPSNLPVCGSDGKTYPSLCRLQAESKAAQGKGSAAIIPIQRGDCQQGQRDPDSPRYKYNFIADVVEKIAPAVVHIELFRMLPFFKREVPAASGSGFIVSEDGLILTNAHVVTNKHRLKVERSDGSTYDAQIIDVDEKADIALIKIKAKGKLPVLLLGRSEDLRPGEFVVAIGSPFSLQNTVTTGIVSTAQRGGKELGLRNSDMDYIQTDAIINYGNSGGPLVNLDGEVIGINTLKVTAGISFAIPSDKIRKFLAESHNRQSTGQGTKKKKYLGIRMMSLSQG
;
A
#
# COMPACT_ATOMS: atom_id res chain seq x y z
N MET A 1 55.75 21.32 -3.42
CA MET A 1 55.52 20.43 -4.56
C MET A 1 54.18 20.78 -5.16
N ALA A 2 54.21 21.46 -6.29
CA ALA A 2 53.04 21.97 -6.99
C ALA A 2 52.50 20.89 -7.93
N MET A 3 51.24 20.57 -7.86
CA MET A 3 50.54 19.71 -8.85
C MET A 3 49.67 20.60 -9.74
N LEU A 4 50.08 20.68 -11.00
CA LEU A 4 49.38 21.30 -12.10
C LEU A 4 48.10 20.50 -12.41
N TRP A 5 46.98 21.22 -12.43
CA TRP A 5 45.73 20.72 -13.06
C TRP A 5 45.70 21.17 -14.51
N LEU A 6 45.83 20.22 -15.43
CA LEU A 6 45.55 20.43 -16.85
C LEU A 6 44.05 20.28 -17.10
N ALA A 7 43.41 21.41 -17.44
CA ALA A 7 42.04 21.40 -17.95
C ALA A 7 42.05 21.06 -19.47
N VAL A 8 41.57 19.91 -19.83
CA VAL A 8 41.31 19.53 -21.23
C VAL A 8 39.91 19.96 -21.61
N LEU A 9 39.82 21.06 -22.35
CA LEU A 9 38.61 21.49 -23.03
C LEU A 9 38.40 20.61 -24.30
N LEU A 10 37.54 19.62 -24.21
CA LEU A 10 37.04 18.88 -25.37
C LEU A 10 35.85 19.64 -25.94
N THR A 11 36.08 20.39 -26.99
CA THR A 11 35.05 20.92 -27.88
C THR A 11 34.52 19.78 -28.77
N CYS A 12 33.41 19.17 -28.40
CA CYS A 12 32.63 18.28 -29.27
C CYS A 12 31.77 19.12 -30.22
N GLY A 13 32.34 19.52 -31.33
CA GLY A 13 31.59 19.98 -32.50
C GLY A 13 31.00 18.77 -33.23
N ALA A 14 29.73 18.45 -32.97
CA ALA A 14 28.98 17.51 -33.79
C ALA A 14 28.47 18.29 -35.04
N PRO A 15 28.68 17.77 -36.25
CA PRO A 15 28.04 18.34 -37.42
C PRO A 15 26.53 18.07 -37.33
N ALA A 16 25.73 19.13 -37.40
CA ALA A 16 24.31 19.02 -37.56
C ALA A 16 24.00 18.28 -38.88
N ALA A 17 23.68 16.99 -38.76
CA ALA A 17 23.12 16.25 -39.87
C ALA A 17 21.76 16.85 -40.19
N LEU A 18 21.71 17.62 -41.27
CA LEU A 18 20.48 18.03 -41.96
C LEU A 18 19.81 16.74 -42.45
N LEU A 19 18.84 16.24 -41.71
CA LEU A 19 17.90 15.25 -42.21
C LEU A 19 17.13 15.89 -43.37
N PRO A 20 17.02 15.21 -44.52
CA PRO A 20 16.20 15.70 -45.61
C PRO A 20 14.73 15.64 -45.17
N THR A 21 14.17 16.79 -44.83
CA THR A 21 12.71 16.94 -44.75
C THR A 21 12.15 16.90 -46.16
N SER A 22 11.74 15.70 -46.61
CA SER A 22 10.82 15.57 -47.75
C SER A 22 9.43 16.06 -47.29
N GLY A 23 9.35 17.32 -46.97
CA GLY A 23 8.12 18.03 -46.67
C GLY A 23 7.54 18.55 -47.97
N VAL A 24 6.30 18.16 -48.27
CA VAL A 24 5.43 18.86 -49.24
C VAL A 24 5.53 20.35 -48.97
N GLY A 25 6.03 21.11 -49.93
CA GLY A 25 6.47 22.48 -49.72
C GLY A 25 5.34 23.41 -49.28
N CYS A 26 5.42 23.81 -48.03
CA CYS A 26 4.65 24.97 -47.60
C CYS A 26 5.26 26.23 -48.21
N PRO A 27 4.43 27.22 -48.65
CA PRO A 27 4.92 28.49 -49.15
C PRO A 27 5.78 29.17 -48.07
N SER A 28 6.87 29.77 -48.48
CA SER A 28 7.85 30.42 -47.58
C SER A 28 7.30 31.66 -46.86
N ARG A 29 6.17 32.17 -47.28
CA ARG A 29 5.40 33.24 -46.65
C ARG A 29 3.93 32.91 -46.65
N CYS A 30 3.31 33.06 -45.50
CA CYS A 30 1.86 32.99 -45.34
C CYS A 30 1.27 34.36 -45.66
N ASP A 31 0.32 34.41 -46.59
CA ASP A 31 -0.50 35.59 -46.85
C ASP A 31 -1.89 35.38 -46.24
N PRO A 32 -2.21 35.96 -45.10
CA PRO A 32 -3.52 35.83 -44.47
C PRO A 32 -4.68 36.36 -45.34
N ALA A 33 -4.38 37.27 -46.30
CA ALA A 33 -5.39 37.82 -47.21
C ALA A 33 -5.86 36.82 -48.28
N SER A 34 -5.06 35.76 -48.51
CA SER A 34 -5.43 34.66 -49.43
C SER A 34 -6.24 33.54 -48.77
N CYS A 35 -6.45 33.62 -47.46
CA CYS A 35 -7.23 32.61 -46.73
C CYS A 35 -8.73 32.79 -46.93
N ALA A 36 -9.47 31.68 -46.99
CA ALA A 36 -10.92 31.72 -46.88
C ALA A 36 -11.33 32.34 -45.51
N PRO A 37 -12.50 32.97 -45.42
CA PRO A 37 -12.99 33.48 -44.14
C PRO A 37 -12.95 32.42 -43.08
N ALA A 38 -12.52 32.82 -41.86
CA ALA A 38 -12.46 31.88 -40.71
C ALA A 38 -13.84 31.22 -40.51
N PRO A 39 -13.89 29.87 -40.33
CA PRO A 39 -15.14 29.19 -40.12
C PRO A 39 -15.77 29.66 -38.82
N THR A 40 -17.07 30.03 -38.87
CA THR A 40 -17.80 30.59 -37.69
C THR A 40 -18.34 29.54 -36.74
N ASN A 41 -18.28 28.25 -37.09
CA ASN A 41 -18.80 27.17 -36.28
C ASN A 41 -18.00 25.89 -36.49
N CYS A 42 -17.00 25.66 -35.62
CA CYS A 42 -16.17 24.47 -35.67
C CYS A 42 -16.51 23.54 -34.48
N PRO A 43 -17.25 22.43 -34.70
CA PRO A 43 -17.66 21.52 -33.59
C PRO A 43 -16.49 20.92 -32.84
N ALA A 44 -15.37 20.66 -33.51
CA ALA A 44 -14.16 20.09 -32.92
C ALA A 44 -13.10 21.15 -32.55
N GLY A 45 -13.44 22.43 -32.67
CA GLY A 45 -12.55 23.58 -32.49
C GLY A 45 -11.83 23.98 -33.74
N GLU A 46 -11.18 25.15 -33.69
CA GLU A 46 -10.38 25.69 -34.79
C GLU A 46 -8.94 25.21 -34.72
N THR A 47 -8.34 25.07 -35.87
CA THR A 47 -6.91 24.80 -36.06
C THR A 47 -6.40 25.56 -37.28
N ALA A 48 -5.12 25.53 -37.54
CA ALA A 48 -4.57 26.00 -38.81
C ALA A 48 -4.30 24.82 -39.75
N LEU A 49 -4.34 25.05 -41.06
CA LEU A 49 -3.78 24.08 -42.00
C LEU A 49 -2.31 23.80 -41.66
N ARG A 50 -1.79 22.67 -42.13
CA ARG A 50 -0.42 22.21 -41.74
C ARG A 50 0.68 23.25 -42.06
N CYS A 51 0.47 24.10 -43.03
CA CYS A 51 1.38 25.20 -43.29
C CYS A 51 1.18 26.41 -42.35
N GLY A 52 0.30 26.35 -41.40
CA GLY A 52 0.12 27.35 -40.34
C GLY A 52 -0.55 28.65 -40.77
N CYS A 53 -1.11 28.70 -41.98
CA CYS A 53 -1.53 29.93 -42.62
C CYS A 53 -3.01 30.27 -42.40
N CYS A 54 -3.90 29.38 -42.80
CA CYS A 54 -5.33 29.67 -42.80
C CYS A 54 -6.05 28.94 -41.64
N PRO A 55 -6.95 29.63 -40.94
CA PRO A 55 -7.77 28.98 -39.90
C PRO A 55 -8.79 28.06 -40.57
N VAL A 56 -8.89 26.83 -40.08
CA VAL A 56 -9.83 25.80 -40.52
C VAL A 56 -10.42 25.08 -39.34
N CYS A 57 -11.56 24.40 -39.53
CA CYS A 57 -12.06 23.51 -38.48
C CYS A 57 -11.13 22.31 -38.33
N ALA A 58 -10.83 21.95 -37.09
CA ALA A 58 -10.12 20.72 -36.77
C ALA A 58 -10.99 19.51 -37.12
N ALA A 59 -10.38 18.43 -37.63
CA ALA A 59 -11.07 17.17 -37.88
C ALA A 59 -11.46 16.48 -36.60
N ALA A 60 -12.73 16.13 -36.46
CA ALA A 60 -13.28 15.39 -35.35
C ALA A 60 -12.83 13.92 -35.37
N GLU A 61 -13.17 13.19 -34.33
CA GLU A 61 -12.88 11.75 -34.27
C GLU A 61 -13.56 11.01 -35.46
N TRP A 62 -12.79 10.13 -36.11
CA TRP A 62 -13.16 9.37 -37.30
C TRP A 62 -13.22 10.18 -38.60
N GLU A 63 -13.07 11.49 -38.60
CA GLU A 63 -12.92 12.29 -39.81
C GLU A 63 -11.56 12.08 -40.47
N ARG A 64 -11.47 12.37 -41.74
CA ARG A 64 -10.25 12.26 -42.53
C ARG A 64 -9.21 13.26 -42.04
N CYS A 65 -7.99 12.81 -41.98
CA CYS A 65 -6.82 13.62 -41.73
C CYS A 65 -5.70 13.17 -42.67
N GLY A 66 -4.65 13.95 -42.77
CA GLY A 66 -3.56 13.57 -43.63
C GLY A 66 -2.30 14.39 -43.43
N GLU A 67 -1.33 14.13 -44.32
CA GLU A 67 -0.06 14.80 -44.35
C GLU A 67 0.04 15.82 -45.44
N GLY A 68 -0.99 15.96 -46.28
CA GLY A 68 -1.06 16.93 -47.34
C GLY A 68 -1.21 18.38 -46.85
N PRO A 69 -0.87 19.38 -47.69
CA PRO A 69 -0.97 20.80 -47.32
C PRO A 69 -2.41 21.26 -47.09
N GLU A 70 -3.38 20.59 -47.69
CA GLU A 70 -4.83 20.88 -47.60
C GLU A 70 -5.56 19.90 -46.62
N ASP A 71 -4.86 18.91 -46.09
CA ASP A 71 -5.48 17.96 -45.18
C ASP A 71 -5.71 18.62 -43.81
N PRO A 72 -6.90 18.45 -43.21
CA PRO A 72 -7.19 19.00 -41.91
C PRO A 72 -6.37 18.28 -40.80
N LEU A 73 -5.92 19.04 -39.83
CA LEU A 73 -5.32 18.50 -38.60
C LEU A 73 -6.40 17.99 -37.66
N CYS A 74 -6.11 16.92 -36.99
CA CYS A 74 -7.01 16.40 -35.97
C CYS A 74 -7.21 17.39 -34.81
N ALA A 75 -8.40 17.40 -34.24
CA ALA A 75 -8.69 18.12 -33.01
C ALA A 75 -7.72 17.73 -31.90
N SER A 76 -7.53 18.67 -30.97
CA SER A 76 -6.63 18.49 -29.80
C SER A 76 -6.92 17.17 -29.06
N GLY A 77 -5.89 16.37 -28.85
CA GLY A 77 -5.98 15.07 -28.19
C GLY A 77 -6.18 13.88 -29.12
N LEU A 78 -6.54 14.12 -30.40
CA LEU A 78 -6.65 13.07 -31.42
C LEU A 78 -5.34 12.91 -32.19
N ARG A 79 -5.11 11.72 -32.73
CA ARG A 79 -3.97 11.40 -33.60
C ARG A 79 -4.47 10.95 -34.97
N CYS A 80 -3.79 11.41 -36.03
CA CYS A 80 -4.04 10.94 -37.36
C CYS A 80 -3.42 9.55 -37.55
N VAL A 81 -4.27 8.53 -37.73
CA VAL A 81 -3.85 7.13 -37.85
C VAL A 81 -4.24 6.62 -39.25
N LYS A 82 -3.28 6.06 -39.97
CA LYS A 82 -3.49 5.53 -41.33
C LYS A 82 -3.77 4.02 -41.23
N ASN A 83 -5.01 3.63 -41.54
CA ASN A 83 -5.44 2.24 -41.59
C ASN A 83 -5.98 1.94 -42.99
N GLY A 84 -5.38 0.97 -43.71
CA GLY A 84 -5.89 0.51 -45.00
C GLY A 84 -5.96 1.58 -46.11
N GLY A 85 -5.04 2.57 -46.11
CA GLY A 85 -4.94 3.59 -47.14
C GLY A 85 -5.69 4.91 -46.86
N VAL A 86 -6.58 4.94 -45.87
CA VAL A 86 -7.27 6.16 -45.42
C VAL A 86 -6.82 6.54 -44.04
N ALA A 87 -6.36 7.80 -43.88
CA ALA A 87 -5.99 8.34 -42.61
C ALA A 87 -7.19 8.98 -41.90
N ARG A 88 -7.40 8.69 -40.62
CA ARG A 88 -8.50 9.19 -39.78
C ARG A 88 -8.01 9.62 -38.42
N CYS A 89 -8.65 10.62 -37.85
CA CYS A 89 -8.41 11.08 -36.50
C CYS A 89 -8.95 10.04 -35.50
N GLN A 90 -8.09 9.54 -34.63
CA GLN A 90 -8.46 8.55 -33.63
C GLN A 90 -7.98 8.97 -32.23
N CYS A 91 -8.77 8.63 -31.23
CA CYS A 91 -8.35 8.80 -29.83
C CYS A 91 -7.24 7.79 -29.49
N PRO A 92 -6.13 8.21 -28.86
CA PRO A 92 -5.06 7.31 -28.45
C PRO A 92 -5.47 6.28 -27.41
N SER A 93 -6.56 6.53 -26.69
CA SER A 93 -7.09 5.65 -25.64
C SER A 93 -8.59 5.55 -25.75
N ASN A 94 -9.11 4.33 -25.84
CA ASN A 94 -10.54 4.02 -25.84
C ASN A 94 -11.06 3.60 -24.46
N LEU A 95 -10.31 3.94 -23.38
CA LEU A 95 -10.74 3.64 -22.03
C LEU A 95 -11.79 4.66 -21.56
N PRO A 96 -12.88 4.21 -20.92
CA PRO A 96 -13.88 5.08 -20.34
C PRO A 96 -13.28 6.05 -19.32
N VAL A 97 -13.87 7.23 -19.19
CA VAL A 97 -13.44 8.27 -18.25
C VAL A 97 -14.68 8.92 -17.63
N CYS A 98 -14.66 9.10 -16.31
CA CYS A 98 -15.68 9.87 -15.61
C CYS A 98 -15.33 11.36 -15.62
N GLY A 99 -16.29 12.20 -16.00
CA GLY A 99 -16.18 13.65 -15.98
C GLY A 99 -16.63 14.26 -14.66
N SER A 100 -16.22 15.50 -14.42
CA SER A 100 -16.65 16.30 -13.25
C SER A 100 -18.15 16.62 -13.21
N ASP A 101 -18.85 16.40 -14.31
CA ASP A 101 -20.31 16.48 -14.44
C ASP A 101 -21.02 15.18 -14.04
N GLY A 102 -20.28 14.17 -13.55
CA GLY A 102 -20.82 12.87 -13.14
C GLY A 102 -21.19 11.94 -14.29
N LYS A 103 -20.82 12.26 -15.54
CA LYS A 103 -21.09 11.42 -16.72
C LYS A 103 -19.86 10.60 -17.10
N THR A 104 -20.12 9.36 -17.52
CA THR A 104 -19.11 8.50 -18.09
C THR A 104 -18.98 8.74 -19.60
N TYR A 105 -17.76 9.02 -20.03
CA TYR A 105 -17.40 9.21 -21.43
C TYR A 105 -16.66 7.98 -21.95
N PRO A 106 -16.92 7.54 -23.22
CA PRO A 106 -16.26 6.35 -23.78
C PRO A 106 -14.75 6.53 -23.98
N SER A 107 -14.26 7.76 -24.01
CA SER A 107 -12.83 8.07 -24.08
C SER A 107 -12.53 9.47 -23.53
N LEU A 108 -11.26 9.72 -23.20
CA LEU A 108 -10.78 11.06 -22.81
C LEU A 108 -11.01 12.09 -23.92
N CYS A 109 -10.88 11.68 -25.18
CA CYS A 109 -11.09 12.59 -26.31
C CYS A 109 -12.56 13.03 -26.42
N ARG A 110 -13.52 12.13 -26.17
CA ARG A 110 -14.96 12.51 -26.14
C ARG A 110 -15.24 13.46 -24.99
N LEU A 111 -14.68 13.22 -23.81
CA LEU A 111 -14.81 14.16 -22.70
C LEU A 111 -14.26 15.54 -23.07
N GLN A 112 -13.08 15.61 -23.68
CA GLN A 112 -12.47 16.86 -24.09
C GLN A 112 -13.29 17.59 -25.15
N ALA A 113 -13.87 16.87 -26.11
CA ALA A 113 -14.76 17.45 -27.13
C ALA A 113 -16.02 18.05 -26.50
N GLU A 114 -16.67 17.30 -25.61
CA GLU A 114 -17.86 17.78 -24.87
C GLU A 114 -17.53 18.95 -23.93
N SER A 115 -16.34 18.93 -23.30
CA SER A 115 -15.87 20.04 -22.45
C SER A 115 -15.72 21.33 -23.25
N LYS A 116 -15.11 21.25 -24.47
CA LYS A 116 -15.00 22.41 -25.39
C LYS A 116 -16.36 22.91 -25.82
N ALA A 117 -17.28 22.00 -26.18
CA ALA A 117 -18.64 22.36 -26.58
C ALA A 117 -19.42 23.04 -25.45
N ALA A 118 -19.23 22.58 -24.20
CA ALA A 118 -19.81 23.19 -22.99
C ALA A 118 -19.26 24.61 -22.77
N GLN A 119 -17.94 24.79 -22.88
CA GLN A 119 -17.31 26.10 -22.74
C GLN A 119 -17.78 27.10 -23.84
N GLY A 120 -17.95 26.64 -25.07
CA GLY A 120 -18.51 27.45 -26.15
C GLY A 120 -19.94 27.94 -25.93
N LYS A 121 -20.68 27.25 -25.01
CA LYS A 121 -22.03 27.63 -24.56
C LYS A 121 -22.02 28.40 -23.24
N GLY A 122 -20.85 28.81 -22.74
CA GLY A 122 -20.70 29.55 -21.47
C GLY A 122 -20.77 28.68 -20.23
N SER A 123 -20.74 27.34 -20.36
CA SER A 123 -20.71 26.42 -19.23
C SER A 123 -19.27 26.15 -18.75
N ALA A 124 -19.12 25.65 -17.52
CA ALA A 124 -17.80 25.28 -16.99
C ALA A 124 -17.18 24.13 -17.77
N ALA A 125 -15.84 24.08 -17.80
CA ALA A 125 -15.10 22.98 -18.39
C ALA A 125 -15.38 21.66 -17.66
N ILE A 126 -15.58 20.58 -18.41
CA ILE A 126 -15.67 19.22 -17.86
C ILE A 126 -14.26 18.68 -17.68
N ILE A 127 -13.89 18.36 -16.44
CA ILE A 127 -12.56 17.87 -16.08
C ILE A 127 -12.61 16.34 -15.89
N PRO A 128 -11.64 15.56 -16.42
CA PRO A 128 -11.57 14.14 -16.14
C PRO A 128 -11.18 13.92 -14.66
N ILE A 129 -12.03 13.23 -13.89
CA ILE A 129 -11.82 12.99 -12.46
C ILE A 129 -11.43 11.56 -12.14
N GLN A 130 -11.80 10.60 -13.00
CA GLN A 130 -11.55 9.18 -12.79
C GLN A 130 -11.43 8.44 -14.11
N ARG A 131 -10.55 7.42 -14.16
CA ARG A 131 -10.55 6.41 -15.22
C ARG A 131 -11.66 5.39 -14.95
N GLY A 132 -12.37 4.97 -16.01
CA GLY A 132 -13.50 4.06 -15.90
C GLY A 132 -14.83 4.79 -15.70
N ASP A 133 -15.86 4.02 -15.35
CA ASP A 133 -17.22 4.49 -15.13
C ASP A 133 -17.32 5.33 -13.84
N CYS A 134 -18.19 6.34 -13.83
CA CYS A 134 -18.43 7.18 -12.65
C CYS A 134 -18.99 6.41 -11.44
N GLN A 135 -19.76 5.36 -11.68
CA GLN A 135 -20.43 4.60 -10.61
C GLN A 135 -19.62 3.43 -10.07
N GLN A 136 -18.57 3.04 -10.78
CA GLN A 136 -17.68 1.95 -10.34
C GLN A 136 -16.26 2.48 -10.32
N GLY A 137 -15.63 2.44 -9.15
CA GLY A 137 -14.17 2.42 -9.06
C GLY A 137 -13.68 1.12 -9.73
N GLN A 138 -13.74 1.07 -11.07
CA GLN A 138 -13.42 -0.13 -11.83
C GLN A 138 -11.98 -0.53 -11.58
N ARG A 139 -11.82 -1.69 -10.93
CA ARG A 139 -10.58 -2.46 -10.97
C ARG A 139 -10.40 -2.89 -12.43
N ASP A 140 -9.64 -2.11 -13.19
CA ASP A 140 -9.21 -2.50 -14.55
C ASP A 140 -8.24 -3.69 -14.39
N PRO A 141 -8.62 -4.93 -14.78
CA PRO A 141 -7.80 -6.11 -14.60
C PRO A 141 -6.43 -6.01 -15.30
N ASP A 142 -6.33 -5.16 -16.32
CA ASP A 142 -5.12 -4.94 -17.09
C ASP A 142 -4.25 -3.80 -16.57
N SER A 143 -4.75 -3.01 -15.62
CA SER A 143 -3.95 -1.94 -15.03
C SER A 143 -2.79 -2.48 -14.19
N PRO A 144 -1.61 -1.83 -14.21
CA PRO A 144 -0.50 -2.18 -13.33
C PRO A 144 -0.89 -2.15 -11.85
N ARG A 145 -1.79 -1.24 -11.47
CA ARG A 145 -2.32 -1.16 -10.11
C ARG A 145 -3.05 -2.44 -9.70
N TYR A 146 -3.84 -3.03 -10.59
CA TYR A 146 -4.53 -4.30 -10.31
C TYR A 146 -3.55 -5.47 -10.30
N LYS A 147 -2.70 -5.58 -11.35
CA LYS A 147 -1.76 -6.71 -11.51
C LYS A 147 -0.69 -6.81 -10.42
N TYR A 148 -0.24 -5.67 -9.89
CA TYR A 148 0.90 -5.63 -8.97
C TYR A 148 0.54 -5.18 -7.55
N ASN A 149 -0.76 -5.13 -7.20
CA ASN A 149 -1.21 -4.66 -5.88
C ASN A 149 -1.45 -5.81 -4.89
N PHE A 150 -0.72 -6.91 -5.04
CA PHE A 150 -0.84 -8.13 -4.24
C PHE A 150 -0.71 -7.90 -2.72
N ILE A 151 0.04 -6.88 -2.29
CA ILE A 151 0.13 -6.52 -0.86
C ILE A 151 -1.23 -6.04 -0.33
N ALA A 152 -1.95 -5.21 -1.10
CA ALA A 152 -3.26 -4.74 -0.68
C ALA A 152 -4.27 -5.88 -0.61
N ASP A 153 -4.19 -6.85 -1.53
CA ASP A 153 -5.07 -8.03 -1.54
C ASP A 153 -4.83 -8.91 -0.30
N VAL A 154 -3.55 -9.11 0.09
CA VAL A 154 -3.20 -9.79 1.35
C VAL A 154 -3.78 -9.05 2.55
N VAL A 155 -3.59 -7.73 2.62
CA VAL A 155 -4.10 -6.91 3.73
C VAL A 155 -5.62 -6.98 3.83
N GLU A 156 -6.34 -6.87 2.71
CA GLU A 156 -7.81 -6.97 2.68
C GLU A 156 -8.29 -8.31 3.25
N LYS A 157 -7.57 -9.41 2.93
CA LYS A 157 -7.87 -10.76 3.42
C LYS A 157 -7.65 -10.90 4.94
N ILE A 158 -6.56 -10.35 5.48
CA ILE A 158 -6.14 -10.60 6.87
C ILE A 158 -6.63 -9.55 7.88
N ALA A 159 -6.86 -8.32 7.45
CA ALA A 159 -7.23 -7.20 8.33
C ALA A 159 -8.43 -7.47 9.26
N PRO A 160 -9.50 -8.17 8.83
CA PRO A 160 -10.64 -8.46 9.71
C PRO A 160 -10.30 -9.29 10.94
N ALA A 161 -9.21 -10.07 10.90
CA ALA A 161 -8.77 -10.92 12.02
C ALA A 161 -7.71 -10.24 12.91
N VAL A 162 -7.23 -9.04 12.53
CA VAL A 162 -6.30 -8.24 13.34
C VAL A 162 -7.09 -7.39 14.34
N VAL A 163 -6.61 -7.32 15.56
CA VAL A 163 -7.29 -6.63 16.66
C VAL A 163 -6.39 -5.63 17.35
N HIS A 164 -7.00 -4.58 17.87
CA HIS A 164 -6.40 -3.65 18.82
C HIS A 164 -6.57 -4.18 20.25
N ILE A 165 -5.52 -4.11 21.05
CA ILE A 165 -5.53 -4.50 22.46
C ILE A 165 -5.21 -3.28 23.30
N GLU A 166 -6.17 -2.86 24.11
CA GLU A 166 -6.03 -1.75 25.05
C GLU A 166 -5.91 -2.28 26.48
N LEU A 167 -4.94 -1.74 27.21
CA LEU A 167 -4.59 -2.17 28.55
C LEU A 167 -4.91 -1.06 29.54
N PHE A 168 -5.62 -1.43 30.59
CA PHE A 168 -5.99 -0.52 31.65
C PHE A 168 -5.22 -0.81 32.93
N ARG A 169 -4.88 0.26 33.64
CA ARG A 169 -4.27 0.20 34.96
C ARG A 169 -5.16 0.94 35.97
N MET A 170 -5.37 0.33 37.13
CA MET A 170 -6.05 0.99 38.24
C MET A 170 -5.10 1.98 38.94
N LEU A 171 -5.51 3.23 39.08
CA LEU A 171 -4.79 4.20 39.89
C LEU A 171 -5.07 3.92 41.39
N PRO A 172 -4.02 3.69 42.22
CA PRO A 172 -4.20 3.23 43.60
C PRO A 172 -5.04 4.17 44.45
N PHE A 173 -4.91 5.49 44.27
CA PHE A 173 -5.56 6.49 45.10
C PHE A 173 -6.96 6.91 44.60
N PHE A 174 -7.25 6.77 43.31
CA PHE A 174 -8.47 7.29 42.70
C PHE A 174 -9.48 6.20 42.31
N LYS A 175 -9.14 4.91 42.51
CA LYS A 175 -9.97 3.77 42.04
C LYS A 175 -10.50 3.92 40.61
N ARG A 176 -9.76 4.65 39.78
CA ARG A 176 -10.11 4.91 38.38
C ARG A 176 -9.20 4.11 37.46
N GLU A 177 -9.79 3.44 36.49
CA GLU A 177 -9.06 2.80 35.40
C GLU A 177 -8.61 3.85 34.38
N VAL A 178 -7.34 3.81 33.99
CA VAL A 178 -6.78 4.66 32.94
C VAL A 178 -6.10 3.77 31.90
N PRO A 179 -6.16 4.14 30.61
CA PRO A 179 -5.36 3.48 29.59
C PRO A 179 -3.87 3.57 29.95
N ALA A 180 -3.19 2.44 29.90
CA ALA A 180 -1.78 2.36 30.30
C ALA A 180 -0.84 2.01 29.14
N ALA A 181 -1.32 1.23 28.20
CA ALA A 181 -0.60 0.82 27.02
C ALA A 181 -1.58 0.29 25.97
N SER A 182 -1.11 0.12 24.76
CA SER A 182 -1.84 -0.54 23.69
C SER A 182 -0.90 -1.44 22.89
N GLY A 183 -1.47 -2.39 22.16
CA GLY A 183 -0.76 -3.27 21.27
C GLY A 183 -1.71 -3.86 20.25
N SER A 184 -1.20 -4.77 19.46
CA SER A 184 -1.97 -5.51 18.47
C SER A 184 -2.05 -6.99 18.80
N GLY A 185 -2.99 -7.68 18.20
CA GLY A 185 -3.12 -9.13 18.24
C GLY A 185 -3.82 -9.64 16.99
N PHE A 186 -4.00 -10.94 16.91
CA PHE A 186 -4.76 -11.55 15.82
C PHE A 186 -5.50 -12.80 16.28
N ILE A 187 -6.66 -13.02 15.68
CA ILE A 187 -7.59 -14.10 16.01
C ILE A 187 -7.11 -15.39 15.37
N VAL A 188 -6.99 -16.45 16.15
CA VAL A 188 -6.53 -17.79 15.71
C VAL A 188 -7.60 -18.88 15.86
N SER A 189 -8.75 -18.55 16.43
CA SER A 189 -9.89 -19.48 16.46
C SER A 189 -11.22 -18.76 16.37
N GLU A 190 -12.20 -19.41 15.73
CA GLU A 190 -13.57 -18.87 15.56
C GLU A 190 -14.28 -18.56 16.90
N ASP A 191 -13.87 -19.19 17.98
CA ASP A 191 -14.42 -19.02 19.33
C ASP A 191 -13.72 -17.92 20.14
N GLY A 192 -12.75 -17.20 19.55
CA GLY A 192 -12.18 -15.97 20.09
C GLY A 192 -10.84 -16.10 20.81
N LEU A 193 -10.02 -17.12 20.50
CA LEU A 193 -8.61 -17.12 20.92
C LEU A 193 -7.81 -16.13 20.06
N ILE A 194 -6.97 -15.35 20.72
CA ILE A 194 -6.16 -14.29 20.14
C ILE A 194 -4.73 -14.44 20.61
N LEU A 195 -3.79 -14.35 19.68
CA LEU A 195 -2.34 -14.30 19.95
C LEU A 195 -1.85 -12.86 19.96
N THR A 196 -0.92 -12.60 20.86
CA THR A 196 -0.19 -11.33 21.00
C THR A 196 1.14 -11.55 21.70
N ASN A 197 1.91 -10.50 21.98
CA ASN A 197 3.12 -10.60 22.80
C ASN A 197 2.81 -10.65 24.30
N ALA A 198 3.66 -11.34 25.05
CA ALA A 198 3.57 -11.40 26.52
C ALA A 198 3.72 -10.01 27.15
N HIS A 199 4.68 -9.19 26.66
CA HIS A 199 4.92 -7.85 27.17
C HIS A 199 3.72 -6.90 26.99
N VAL A 200 2.84 -7.19 26.01
CA VAL A 200 1.60 -6.43 25.80
C VAL A 200 0.62 -6.69 26.96
N VAL A 201 0.52 -7.90 27.50
CA VAL A 201 -0.54 -8.28 28.45
C VAL A 201 -0.07 -8.40 29.91
N THR A 202 1.24 -8.46 30.19
CA THR A 202 1.79 -8.66 31.53
C THR A 202 1.60 -7.43 32.42
N ASN A 203 1.38 -7.66 33.73
CA ASN A 203 1.26 -6.64 34.77
C ASN A 203 0.12 -5.61 34.59
N LYS A 204 -1.01 -6.02 34.03
CA LYS A 204 -2.17 -5.15 33.76
C LYS A 204 -3.43 -5.69 34.44
N HIS A 205 -4.38 -4.79 34.77
CA HIS A 205 -5.59 -5.16 35.50
C HIS A 205 -6.74 -5.58 34.59
N ARG A 206 -6.89 -4.92 33.44
CA ARG A 206 -7.96 -5.21 32.48
C ARG A 206 -7.44 -5.11 31.05
N LEU A 207 -7.91 -6.03 30.23
CA LEU A 207 -7.64 -6.10 28.79
C LEU A 207 -8.93 -5.89 28.05
N LYS A 208 -8.93 -4.95 27.10
CA LYS A 208 -10.02 -4.70 26.18
C LYS A 208 -9.51 -4.95 24.76
N VAL A 209 -10.27 -5.71 24.01
CA VAL A 209 -9.97 -5.99 22.59
C VAL A 209 -10.99 -5.27 21.74
N GLU A 210 -10.52 -4.58 20.73
CA GLU A 210 -11.36 -3.90 19.75
C GLU A 210 -11.03 -4.41 18.35
N ARG A 211 -12.08 -4.75 17.58
CA ARG A 211 -11.98 -5.22 16.21
C ARG A 211 -12.14 -4.06 15.23
N SER A 212 -11.74 -4.30 13.97
CA SER A 212 -11.86 -3.34 12.89
C SER A 212 -13.30 -2.87 12.58
N ASP A 213 -14.31 -3.63 13.03
CA ASP A 213 -15.72 -3.26 12.92
C ASP A 213 -16.22 -2.38 14.10
N GLY A 214 -15.32 -1.98 15.01
CA GLY A 214 -15.64 -1.17 16.20
C GLY A 214 -16.21 -1.98 17.37
N SER A 215 -16.41 -3.29 17.22
CA SER A 215 -16.88 -4.14 18.31
C SER A 215 -15.79 -4.32 19.37
N THR A 216 -16.19 -4.21 20.65
CA THR A 216 -15.26 -4.26 21.79
C THR A 216 -15.60 -5.38 22.76
N TYR A 217 -14.58 -6.03 23.32
CA TYR A 217 -14.71 -7.18 24.19
C TYR A 217 -13.72 -7.09 25.34
N ASP A 218 -14.15 -7.52 26.54
CA ASP A 218 -13.21 -7.81 27.62
C ASP A 218 -12.49 -9.13 27.32
N ALA A 219 -11.18 -9.14 27.51
CA ALA A 219 -10.35 -10.31 27.26
C ALA A 219 -9.81 -10.91 28.55
N GLN A 220 -9.65 -12.23 28.57
CA GLN A 220 -9.03 -12.98 29.64
C GLN A 220 -7.71 -13.58 29.16
N ILE A 221 -6.68 -13.49 29.99
CA ILE A 221 -5.41 -14.16 29.72
C ILE A 221 -5.60 -15.65 29.96
N ILE A 222 -5.31 -16.46 28.95
CA ILE A 222 -5.38 -17.92 29.00
C ILE A 222 -4.02 -18.50 29.36
N ASP A 223 -2.96 -18.02 28.68
CA ASP A 223 -1.61 -18.51 28.91
C ASP A 223 -0.58 -17.46 28.48
N VAL A 224 0.60 -17.48 29.09
CA VAL A 224 1.69 -16.54 28.81
C VAL A 224 3.03 -17.27 28.90
N ASP A 225 3.85 -17.13 27.88
CA ASP A 225 5.26 -17.48 27.89
C ASP A 225 6.10 -16.20 27.82
N GLU A 226 6.56 -15.72 28.97
CA GLU A 226 7.39 -14.53 29.08
C GLU A 226 8.76 -14.68 28.41
N LYS A 227 9.28 -15.92 28.31
CA LYS A 227 10.58 -16.18 27.66
C LYS A 227 10.49 -16.10 26.15
N ALA A 228 9.41 -16.64 25.59
CA ALA A 228 9.14 -16.59 24.17
C ALA A 228 8.44 -15.29 23.74
N ASP A 229 8.04 -14.45 24.71
CA ASP A 229 7.25 -13.22 24.50
C ASP A 229 5.93 -13.49 23.74
N ILE A 230 5.25 -14.60 24.06
CA ILE A 230 3.97 -15.00 23.46
C ILE A 230 2.88 -15.04 24.53
N ALA A 231 1.71 -14.53 24.21
CA ALA A 231 0.51 -14.63 25.04
C ALA A 231 -0.70 -15.09 24.26
N LEU A 232 -1.54 -15.88 24.90
CA LEU A 232 -2.85 -16.32 24.43
C LEU A 232 -3.92 -15.70 25.31
N ILE A 233 -4.83 -14.95 24.69
CA ILE A 233 -5.97 -14.33 25.35
C ILE A 233 -7.28 -14.80 24.71
N LYS A 234 -8.38 -14.66 25.42
CA LYS A 234 -9.70 -15.11 25.02
C LYS A 234 -10.73 -14.00 25.14
N ILE A 235 -11.49 -13.79 24.09
CA ILE A 235 -12.71 -12.96 24.10
C ILE A 235 -13.95 -13.84 24.00
N LYS A 236 -15.09 -13.32 24.43
CA LYS A 236 -16.41 -13.95 24.27
C LYS A 236 -17.19 -13.17 23.23
N ALA A 237 -17.08 -13.56 21.97
CA ALA A 237 -17.82 -12.96 20.87
C ALA A 237 -19.08 -13.77 20.53
N LYS A 238 -20.11 -13.10 20.03
CA LYS A 238 -21.28 -13.76 19.46
C LYS A 238 -21.04 -14.04 17.97
N GLY A 239 -21.16 -15.30 17.57
CA GLY A 239 -20.94 -15.73 16.19
C GLY A 239 -19.49 -16.11 15.87
N LYS A 240 -19.27 -16.53 14.63
CA LYS A 240 -17.95 -16.94 14.14
C LYS A 240 -17.07 -15.75 13.84
N LEU A 241 -15.82 -15.80 14.30
CA LEU A 241 -14.82 -14.79 14.07
C LEU A 241 -13.94 -15.13 12.86
N PRO A 242 -13.43 -14.13 12.13
CA PRO A 242 -12.39 -14.34 11.12
C PRO A 242 -11.12 -14.84 11.79
N VAL A 243 -10.44 -15.79 11.16
CA VAL A 243 -9.28 -16.49 11.73
C VAL A 243 -8.10 -16.42 10.77
N LEU A 244 -6.90 -16.19 11.30
CA LEU A 244 -5.65 -16.36 10.57
C LEU A 244 -5.05 -17.75 10.82
N LEU A 245 -4.58 -18.36 9.75
CA LEU A 245 -3.88 -19.63 9.81
C LEU A 245 -2.38 -19.38 10.00
N LEU A 246 -1.73 -20.30 10.71
CA LEU A 246 -0.28 -20.26 10.88
C LEU A 246 0.40 -20.95 9.68
N GLY A 247 1.27 -20.23 9.00
CA GLY A 247 2.23 -20.77 8.02
C GLY A 247 3.44 -21.40 8.72
N ARG A 248 4.37 -21.98 7.97
CA ARG A 248 5.61 -22.58 8.48
C ARG A 248 6.77 -21.59 8.37
N SER A 249 7.39 -21.29 9.49
CA SER A 249 8.54 -20.37 9.49
C SER A 249 9.87 -21.04 9.16
N GLU A 250 9.95 -22.37 9.26
CA GLU A 250 11.16 -23.12 8.89
C GLU A 250 11.40 -23.16 7.38
N ASP A 251 10.36 -23.00 6.55
CA ASP A 251 10.42 -23.04 5.08
C ASP A 251 10.77 -21.67 4.46
N LEU A 252 10.89 -20.62 5.28
CA LEU A 252 11.12 -19.26 4.81
C LEU A 252 12.51 -19.10 4.19
N ARG A 253 12.58 -18.37 3.09
CA ARG A 253 13.81 -18.05 2.39
C ARG A 253 14.06 -16.54 2.45
N PRO A 254 15.31 -16.11 2.59
CA PRO A 254 15.67 -14.70 2.43
C PRO A 254 15.19 -14.15 1.07
N GLY A 255 14.61 -12.96 1.08
CA GLY A 255 14.03 -12.32 -0.10
C GLY A 255 12.53 -12.53 -0.29
N GLU A 256 11.87 -13.42 0.46
CA GLU A 256 10.41 -13.57 0.40
C GLU A 256 9.71 -12.33 0.97
N PHE A 257 8.67 -11.86 0.28
CA PHE A 257 7.86 -10.74 0.74
C PHE A 257 7.10 -11.07 2.00
N VAL A 258 7.06 -10.11 2.91
CA VAL A 258 6.29 -10.19 4.16
C VAL A 258 5.49 -8.91 4.39
N VAL A 259 4.37 -9.06 5.08
CA VAL A 259 3.51 -7.96 5.50
C VAL A 259 3.37 -8.01 7.02
N ALA A 260 3.79 -6.93 7.68
CA ALA A 260 3.53 -6.72 9.09
C ALA A 260 2.30 -5.82 9.24
N ILE A 261 1.32 -6.27 9.99
CA ILE A 261 0.08 -5.53 10.22
C ILE A 261 -0.20 -5.44 11.71
N GLY A 262 -0.78 -4.33 12.13
CA GLY A 262 -1.25 -4.11 13.48
C GLY A 262 -2.34 -3.06 13.52
N SER A 263 -3.00 -2.92 14.65
CA SER A 263 -4.07 -1.96 14.89
C SER A 263 -3.73 -1.07 16.09
N PRO A 264 -2.83 -0.08 15.95
CA PRO A 264 -2.37 0.76 17.06
C PRO A 264 -3.46 1.68 17.62
N PHE A 265 -4.39 2.09 16.76
CA PHE A 265 -5.49 2.98 17.09
C PHE A 265 -6.77 2.37 16.54
N SER A 266 -7.55 1.76 17.35
CA SER A 266 -8.78 0.99 17.19
C SER A 266 -9.54 0.99 15.84
N LEU A 267 -9.30 1.95 14.96
CA LEU A 267 -10.04 2.10 13.69
C LEU A 267 -9.18 1.98 12.43
N GLN A 268 -7.84 1.94 12.55
CA GLN A 268 -6.94 1.93 11.38
C GLN A 268 -5.80 0.95 11.56
N ASN A 269 -5.74 -0.03 10.66
CA ASN A 269 -4.60 -0.92 10.59
C ASN A 269 -3.38 -0.18 10.05
N THR A 270 -2.25 -0.32 10.75
CA THR A 270 -0.94 0.08 10.25
C THR A 270 -0.34 -1.10 9.51
N VAL A 271 0.01 -0.89 8.25
CA VAL A 271 0.59 -1.90 7.38
C VAL A 271 1.99 -1.46 6.99
N THR A 272 2.95 -2.36 7.16
CA THR A 272 4.30 -2.20 6.62
C THR A 272 4.67 -3.47 5.87
N THR A 273 5.45 -3.34 4.80
CA THR A 273 5.91 -4.47 4.00
C THR A 273 7.41 -4.43 3.85
N GLY A 274 7.99 -5.59 3.63
CA GLY A 274 9.40 -5.79 3.41
C GLY A 274 9.65 -7.21 2.94
N ILE A 275 10.84 -7.70 3.21
CA ILE A 275 11.25 -9.06 2.90
C ILE A 275 11.79 -9.78 4.15
N VAL A 276 11.85 -11.09 4.08
CA VAL A 276 12.65 -11.89 5.02
C VAL A 276 14.12 -11.58 4.77
N SER A 277 14.79 -10.92 5.70
CA SER A 277 16.24 -10.69 5.62
C SER A 277 17.03 -11.92 6.06
N THR A 278 16.54 -12.57 7.14
CA THR A 278 17.10 -13.83 7.67
C THR A 278 15.99 -14.61 8.35
N ALA A 279 15.81 -15.88 7.99
CA ALA A 279 14.77 -16.72 8.53
C ALA A 279 15.03 -17.15 9.99
N GLN A 280 16.30 -17.27 10.37
CA GLN A 280 16.73 -17.71 11.70
C GLN A 280 17.90 -16.83 12.19
N ARG A 281 17.62 -15.93 13.13
CA ARG A 281 18.62 -15.08 13.78
C ARG A 281 18.62 -15.35 15.27
N GLY A 282 19.73 -15.88 15.78
CA GLY A 282 19.86 -16.24 17.19
C GLY A 282 19.75 -15.05 18.15
N GLY A 283 18.97 -15.17 19.21
CA GLY A 283 18.78 -14.11 20.21
C GLY A 283 20.10 -13.68 20.87
N LYS A 284 21.06 -14.60 21.02
CA LYS A 284 22.41 -14.29 21.54
C LYS A 284 23.18 -13.34 20.64
N GLU A 285 23.06 -13.45 19.32
CA GLU A 285 23.66 -12.54 18.34
C GLU A 285 23.07 -11.12 18.47
N LEU A 286 21.84 -11.03 18.96
CA LEU A 286 21.13 -9.76 19.18
C LEU A 286 21.44 -9.14 20.56
N GLY A 287 22.35 -9.73 21.35
CA GLY A 287 22.69 -9.28 22.70
C GLY A 287 21.61 -9.58 23.75
N LEU A 288 20.62 -10.39 23.41
CA LEU A 288 19.57 -10.84 24.34
C LEU A 288 20.14 -11.95 25.22
N ARG A 289 20.76 -11.57 26.34
CA ARG A 289 21.62 -12.41 27.21
C ARG A 289 20.98 -13.71 27.70
N ASN A 290 19.65 -13.88 27.66
CA ASN A 290 18.93 -15.04 28.16
C ASN A 290 17.98 -15.67 27.13
N SER A 291 18.14 -15.37 25.84
CA SER A 291 17.27 -15.89 24.80
C SER A 291 18.03 -16.91 23.93
N ASP A 292 17.64 -18.18 24.05
CA ASP A 292 18.01 -19.23 23.09
C ASP A 292 17.01 -19.30 21.93
N MET A 293 16.25 -18.22 21.69
CA MET A 293 15.27 -18.12 20.64
C MET A 293 15.87 -17.63 19.33
N ASP A 294 15.44 -18.24 18.26
CA ASP A 294 15.65 -17.71 16.91
C ASP A 294 14.50 -16.79 16.54
N TYR A 295 14.80 -15.73 15.82
CA TYR A 295 13.86 -14.73 15.31
C TYR A 295 13.91 -14.67 13.79
N ILE A 296 12.79 -14.32 13.18
CA ILE A 296 12.77 -13.88 11.78
C ILE A 296 13.23 -12.44 11.75
N GLN A 297 14.29 -12.15 10.98
CA GLN A 297 14.71 -10.77 10.70
C GLN A 297 14.05 -10.29 9.41
N THR A 298 13.51 -9.09 9.43
CA THR A 298 12.87 -8.42 8.29
C THR A 298 13.21 -6.94 8.26
N ASP A 299 13.13 -6.32 7.09
CA ASP A 299 13.21 -4.88 6.90
C ASP A 299 11.82 -4.20 6.94
N ALA A 300 10.73 -4.98 6.99
CA ALA A 300 9.40 -4.46 7.31
C ALA A 300 9.45 -3.72 8.64
N ILE A 301 8.94 -2.48 8.68
CA ILE A 301 9.05 -1.63 9.86
C ILE A 301 8.12 -2.16 10.96
N ILE A 302 8.70 -2.62 12.08
CA ILE A 302 7.98 -2.95 13.30
C ILE A 302 8.11 -1.77 14.28
N ASN A 303 6.99 -1.30 14.79
CA ASN A 303 6.90 -0.20 15.74
C ASN A 303 5.89 -0.51 16.84
N TYR A 304 5.68 0.43 17.76
CA TYR A 304 4.70 0.26 18.84
C TYR A 304 3.27 0.00 18.37
N GLY A 305 2.97 0.31 17.09
CA GLY A 305 1.64 0.15 16.53
C GLY A 305 1.34 -1.26 16.04
N ASN A 306 2.33 -2.02 15.57
CA ASN A 306 2.13 -3.38 15.05
C ASN A 306 2.75 -4.48 15.92
N SER A 307 3.39 -4.15 17.06
CA SER A 307 3.86 -5.14 18.04
C SER A 307 2.70 -5.99 18.57
N GLY A 308 2.88 -7.30 18.58
CA GLY A 308 1.86 -8.30 18.91
C GLY A 308 0.96 -8.68 17.73
N GLY A 309 0.95 -7.89 16.66
CA GLY A 309 0.27 -8.22 15.42
C GLY A 309 1.00 -9.27 14.59
N PRO A 310 0.36 -9.83 13.55
CA PRO A 310 0.95 -10.86 12.72
C PRO A 310 1.96 -10.30 11.72
N LEU A 311 3.00 -11.09 11.45
CA LEU A 311 3.80 -11.03 10.23
C LEU A 311 3.29 -12.15 9.32
N VAL A 312 2.90 -11.81 8.10
CA VAL A 312 2.32 -12.78 7.15
C VAL A 312 3.11 -12.86 5.86
N ASN A 313 3.00 -14.03 5.18
CA ASN A 313 3.47 -14.22 3.81
C ASN A 313 2.42 -13.71 2.81
N LEU A 314 2.69 -13.86 1.51
CA LEU A 314 1.76 -13.43 0.44
C LEU A 314 0.48 -14.29 0.33
N ASP A 315 0.45 -15.46 0.94
CA ASP A 315 -0.75 -16.29 1.03
C ASP A 315 -1.69 -15.84 2.16
N GLY A 316 -1.21 -14.88 2.99
CA GLY A 316 -1.91 -14.37 4.17
C GLY A 316 -1.80 -15.30 5.38
N GLU A 317 -0.83 -16.22 5.39
CA GLU A 317 -0.55 -17.09 6.51
C GLU A 317 0.44 -16.41 7.48
N VAL A 318 0.19 -16.56 8.77
CA VAL A 318 1.04 -16.01 9.82
C VAL A 318 2.34 -16.79 9.92
N ILE A 319 3.45 -16.16 9.58
CA ILE A 319 4.81 -16.71 9.71
C ILE A 319 5.48 -16.26 11.01
N GLY A 320 4.95 -15.24 11.70
CA GLY A 320 5.48 -14.79 12.98
C GLY A 320 4.61 -13.77 13.69
N ILE A 321 5.04 -13.39 14.91
CA ILE A 321 4.47 -12.28 15.68
C ILE A 321 5.48 -11.13 15.70
N ASN A 322 5.07 -9.94 15.30
CA ASN A 322 5.90 -8.73 15.33
C ASN A 322 6.28 -8.39 16.78
N THR A 323 7.56 -8.25 17.11
CA THR A 323 7.96 -8.03 18.52
C THR A 323 8.98 -6.92 18.73
N LEU A 324 10.11 -6.93 18.07
CA LEU A 324 11.24 -6.06 18.36
C LEU A 324 11.65 -5.22 17.17
N LYS A 325 12.03 -3.97 17.46
CA LYS A 325 12.77 -3.10 16.55
C LYS A 325 14.13 -2.77 17.14
N VAL A 326 15.20 -3.07 16.44
CA VAL A 326 16.56 -2.74 16.88
C VAL A 326 17.01 -1.39 16.31
N THR A 327 16.80 -1.18 15.02
CA THR A 327 17.08 0.08 14.31
C THR A 327 16.25 0.16 13.03
N ALA A 328 16.33 1.28 12.31
CA ALA A 328 15.66 1.41 11.02
C ALA A 328 16.12 0.33 10.04
N GLY A 329 15.17 -0.41 9.46
CA GLY A 329 15.45 -1.50 8.52
C GLY A 329 15.89 -2.84 9.17
N ILE A 330 15.89 -2.94 10.51
CA ILE A 330 16.19 -4.18 11.22
C ILE A 330 15.10 -4.41 12.27
N SER A 331 14.16 -5.25 11.94
CA SER A 331 13.03 -5.66 12.76
C SER A 331 13.01 -7.17 12.95
N PHE A 332 12.37 -7.63 14.02
CA PHE A 332 12.32 -9.04 14.38
C PHE A 332 10.90 -9.48 14.71
N ALA A 333 10.60 -10.72 14.28
CA ALA A 333 9.35 -11.40 14.63
C ALA A 333 9.64 -12.77 15.25
N ILE A 334 8.75 -13.18 16.14
CA ILE A 334 8.78 -14.52 16.76
C ILE A 334 8.26 -15.52 15.73
N PRO A 335 9.01 -16.57 15.37
CA PRO A 335 8.63 -17.52 14.33
C PRO A 335 7.34 -18.29 14.64
N SER A 336 6.54 -18.59 13.60
CA SER A 336 5.28 -19.34 13.75
C SER A 336 5.45 -20.74 14.31
N ASP A 337 6.58 -21.39 14.09
CA ASP A 337 6.84 -22.72 14.67
C ASP A 337 7.02 -22.67 16.19
N LYS A 338 7.52 -21.56 16.74
CA LYS A 338 7.50 -21.32 18.20
C LYS A 338 6.09 -21.10 18.71
N ILE A 339 5.25 -20.40 17.94
CA ILE A 339 3.84 -20.20 18.27
C ILE A 339 3.11 -21.54 18.29
N ARG A 340 3.31 -22.42 17.32
CA ARG A 340 2.74 -23.78 17.27
C ARG A 340 3.11 -24.57 18.52
N LYS A 341 4.39 -24.55 18.90
CA LYS A 341 4.87 -25.22 20.10
C LYS A 341 4.19 -24.67 21.37
N PHE A 342 4.13 -23.34 21.52
CA PHE A 342 3.44 -22.69 22.62
C PHE A 342 1.96 -23.11 22.71
N LEU A 343 1.22 -23.10 21.57
CA LEU A 343 -0.19 -23.49 21.53
C LEU A 343 -0.40 -24.96 21.94
N ALA A 344 0.45 -25.87 21.45
CA ALA A 344 0.40 -27.29 21.81
C ALA A 344 0.65 -27.49 23.33
N GLU A 345 1.65 -26.82 23.90
CA GLU A 345 1.94 -26.85 25.33
C GLU A 345 0.81 -26.22 26.16
N SER A 346 0.23 -25.10 25.70
CA SER A 346 -0.91 -24.44 26.34
C SER A 346 -2.13 -25.36 26.37
N HIS A 347 -2.45 -26.02 25.26
CA HIS A 347 -3.52 -26.97 25.18
C HIS A 347 -3.33 -28.14 26.16
N ASN A 348 -2.13 -28.71 26.23
CA ASN A 348 -1.80 -29.77 27.17
C ASN A 348 -1.92 -29.33 28.65
N ARG A 349 -1.50 -28.10 28.97
CA ARG A 349 -1.66 -27.54 30.33
C ARG A 349 -3.13 -27.39 30.75
N GLN A 350 -3.99 -26.97 29.80
CA GLN A 350 -5.42 -26.81 30.04
C GLN A 350 -6.14 -28.17 30.20
N SER A 351 -5.79 -29.16 29.37
CA SER A 351 -6.41 -30.50 29.39
C SER A 351 -6.00 -31.34 30.61
N THR A 352 -4.79 -31.16 31.15
CA THR A 352 -4.29 -31.89 32.30
C THR A 352 -4.66 -31.24 33.65
N GLY A 353 -5.38 -30.12 33.66
CA GLY A 353 -5.75 -29.40 34.90
C GLY A 353 -4.56 -28.79 35.65
N GLN A 354 -3.36 -28.85 35.10
CA GLN A 354 -2.19 -28.17 35.62
C GLN A 354 -2.26 -26.68 35.25
N GLY A 355 -3.17 -25.94 35.91
CA GLY A 355 -3.17 -24.47 35.82
C GLY A 355 -1.76 -23.94 36.13
N THR A 356 -1.38 -22.89 35.42
CA THR A 356 -0.12 -22.17 35.58
C THR A 356 0.22 -22.10 37.09
N LYS A 357 1.22 -22.89 37.54
CA LYS A 357 1.78 -22.72 38.87
C LYS A 357 2.30 -21.28 38.92
N LYS A 358 1.53 -20.38 39.56
CA LYS A 358 2.04 -19.04 39.88
C LYS A 358 3.34 -19.26 40.62
N LYS A 359 4.48 -19.00 39.99
CA LYS A 359 5.75 -18.96 40.67
C LYS A 359 5.61 -17.90 41.75
N LYS A 360 5.52 -18.32 43.00
CA LYS A 360 5.58 -17.43 44.17
C LYS A 360 7.01 -16.93 44.21
N TYR A 361 7.25 -15.71 43.79
CA TYR A 361 8.51 -15.04 44.01
C TYR A 361 8.53 -14.60 45.48
N LEU A 362 9.45 -15.14 46.27
CA LEU A 362 9.88 -14.50 47.50
C LEU A 362 10.63 -13.23 47.08
N GLY A 363 10.05 -12.06 47.33
CA GLY A 363 10.62 -10.76 46.96
C GLY A 363 11.82 -10.41 47.87
N ILE A 364 12.91 -11.16 47.72
CA ILE A 364 14.20 -10.84 48.38
C ILE A 364 14.99 -9.99 47.39
N ARG A 365 15.09 -8.70 47.67
CA ARG A 365 15.99 -7.78 46.93
C ARG A 365 17.37 -7.90 47.60
N MET A 366 18.29 -8.61 46.96
CA MET A 366 19.69 -8.59 47.38
C MET A 366 20.33 -7.29 46.87
N MET A 367 20.80 -6.47 47.82
CA MET A 367 21.66 -5.33 47.53
C MET A 367 23.10 -5.74 47.86
N SER A 368 24.03 -5.57 46.94
CA SER A 368 25.46 -5.68 47.25
C SER A 368 25.86 -4.51 48.15
N LEU A 369 26.39 -4.83 49.33
CA LEU A 369 27.08 -3.85 50.17
C LEU A 369 28.38 -3.47 49.43
N SER A 370 28.49 -2.22 49.02
CA SER A 370 29.78 -1.64 48.66
C SER A 370 30.59 -1.50 49.95
N GLN A 371 31.73 -2.15 50.04
CA GLN A 371 32.72 -1.84 51.08
C GLN A 371 33.18 -0.40 50.85
N GLY A 372 33.02 0.43 51.90
CA GLY A 372 33.57 1.76 51.99
C GLY A 372 35.10 1.78 52.13
#